data_7a93d1cb2e886df88ccf1ef5d53aa6b3
#
_entry.id   7a93d1cb2e886df88ccf1ef5d53aa6b3
#
_cell.length_a   1.000
_cell.length_b   1.000
_cell.length_c   1.000
_cell.angle_alpha   90.00
_cell.angle_beta   90.00
_cell.angle_gamma   90.00
#
_symmetry.space_group_name_H-M   'P 1'
#
loop_
_entity.id
_entity.type
_entity.pdbx_description
1 polymer ?
#
loop_
_entity_poly.entity_id
_entity_poly.type
_entity_poly.pdbx_seq_one_letter_code
_entity_poly.pdbx_strand_id
1 'polypeptide(L)'
;MKAVVYRQIQEMPEIAELPEPPCPSDGVVVAVRATGLCRSDWHAWMGHEPVPLPHVPGHEFAGVIDQVGAGIDGWSVGDRVTAPFVYACGTCAQCRAGDHQICDRQEQPGFSRWGSFAERVVVTHAQTNLVRLPDALGFAEAASLGCRFATAYRAVVVQGRLAAGETLLVSGCGGLGLAAIQIGVSLRARVVGVDPFPAARAAAEQLGARTASTAAEARALVDGAHVALDAYGSAESAEAAYASLRKRGRHIQVGLLAGAAAFPRLDLGRAIAEELEIRGSHGMAAHEYPAMLARIAAGDLDPGVSIGGRIGLDELPAALAGMSAAPTHAGFLVAEL
;
A
#
# COMPACT_ATOMS: atom_id res chain seq x y z
N MET A 1 11.98 -20.52 -12.59
CA MET A 1 11.85 -19.85 -11.29
C MET A 1 10.68 -20.39 -10.51
N LYS A 2 10.81 -20.50 -9.18
CA LYS A 2 9.67 -20.81 -8.30
C LYS A 2 8.73 -19.63 -8.16
N ALA A 3 7.41 -19.89 -8.19
CA ALA A 3 6.39 -18.88 -8.02
C ALA A 3 5.13 -19.47 -7.37
N VAL A 4 4.36 -18.62 -6.69
CA VAL A 4 2.99 -18.92 -6.25
C VAL A 4 2.07 -18.67 -7.42
N VAL A 5 1.28 -19.66 -7.81
CA VAL A 5 0.40 -19.59 -8.98
C VAL A 5 -1.02 -20.06 -8.61
N TYR A 6 -2.03 -19.36 -9.10
CA TYR A 6 -3.38 -19.90 -9.18
C TYR A 6 -3.90 -19.85 -10.62
N ARG A 7 -4.71 -20.86 -10.99
CA ARG A 7 -5.19 -21.04 -12.35
C ARG A 7 -6.67 -20.68 -12.50
N GLN A 8 -7.37 -20.63 -11.38
CA GLN A 8 -8.77 -20.22 -11.29
C GLN A 8 -8.95 -19.32 -10.06
N ILE A 9 -9.95 -18.46 -10.12
CA ILE A 9 -10.34 -17.60 -9.00
C ILE A 9 -10.77 -18.47 -7.81
N GLN A 10 -10.33 -18.13 -6.62
CA GLN A 10 -10.57 -18.84 -5.34
C GLN A 10 -9.98 -20.26 -5.28
N GLU A 11 -9.23 -20.70 -6.30
CA GLU A 11 -8.47 -21.93 -6.21
C GLU A 11 -7.29 -21.74 -5.24
N MET A 12 -7.00 -22.78 -4.42
CA MET A 12 -5.82 -22.74 -3.55
C MET A 12 -4.55 -22.55 -4.41
N PRO A 13 -3.80 -21.48 -4.19
CA PRO A 13 -2.58 -21.27 -4.94
C PRO A 13 -1.56 -22.37 -4.66
N GLU A 14 -0.73 -22.68 -5.63
CA GLU A 14 0.33 -23.70 -5.54
C GLU A 14 1.70 -23.09 -5.82
N ILE A 15 2.75 -23.73 -5.32
CA ILE A 15 4.12 -23.44 -5.76
C ILE A 15 4.36 -24.19 -7.07
N ALA A 16 4.76 -23.47 -8.11
CA ALA A 16 5.05 -24.03 -9.43
C ALA A 16 6.39 -23.52 -9.96
N GLU A 17 7.05 -24.35 -10.78
CA GLU A 17 8.18 -23.94 -11.59
C GLU A 17 7.67 -23.28 -12.85
N LEU A 18 8.03 -22.01 -13.08
CA LEU A 18 7.72 -21.25 -14.25
C LEU A 18 8.96 -20.90 -15.06
N PRO A 19 8.85 -20.65 -16.37
CA PRO A 19 9.95 -20.09 -17.14
C PRO A 19 10.49 -18.80 -16.54
N GLU A 20 11.78 -18.55 -16.69
CA GLU A 20 12.37 -17.25 -16.33
C GLU A 20 11.72 -16.14 -17.17
N PRO A 21 11.35 -15.01 -16.57
CA PRO A 21 10.76 -13.93 -17.32
C PRO A 21 11.81 -13.27 -18.23
N PRO A 22 11.48 -12.96 -19.49
CA PRO A 22 12.40 -12.23 -20.36
C PRO A 22 12.61 -10.80 -19.84
N CYS A 23 13.84 -10.31 -19.91
CA CYS A 23 14.15 -8.92 -19.60
C CYS A 23 13.73 -8.00 -20.75
N PRO A 24 12.77 -7.07 -20.56
CA PRO A 24 12.38 -6.13 -21.61
C PRO A 24 13.49 -5.09 -21.84
N SER A 25 13.59 -4.56 -23.06
CA SER A 25 14.63 -3.57 -23.41
C SER A 25 14.54 -2.28 -22.57
N ASP A 26 13.34 -1.89 -22.15
CA ASP A 26 13.04 -0.69 -21.34
C ASP A 26 12.80 -0.99 -19.84
N GLY A 27 13.19 -2.18 -19.38
CA GLY A 27 12.94 -2.65 -18.04
C GLY A 27 14.11 -3.40 -17.41
N VAL A 28 13.85 -3.98 -16.27
CA VAL A 28 14.79 -4.85 -15.53
C VAL A 28 14.06 -6.10 -15.04
N VAL A 29 14.84 -7.14 -14.74
CA VAL A 29 14.40 -8.27 -13.92
C VAL A 29 15.01 -8.11 -12.53
N VAL A 30 14.17 -8.18 -11.51
CA VAL A 30 14.59 -8.08 -10.10
C VAL A 30 14.51 -9.47 -9.46
N ALA A 31 15.61 -9.93 -8.88
CA ALA A 31 15.61 -11.06 -7.95
C ALA A 31 14.96 -10.59 -6.64
N VAL A 32 13.79 -11.11 -6.34
CA VAL A 32 13.01 -10.74 -5.15
C VAL A 32 13.73 -11.25 -3.90
N ARG A 33 13.86 -10.41 -2.90
CA ARG A 33 14.40 -10.74 -1.58
C ARG A 33 13.34 -10.71 -0.49
N ALA A 34 12.32 -9.88 -0.69
CA ALA A 34 11.15 -9.84 0.17
C ALA A 34 9.93 -9.36 -0.61
N THR A 35 8.77 -9.89 -0.27
CA THR A 35 7.48 -9.47 -0.84
C THR A 35 6.41 -9.42 0.24
N GLY A 36 5.60 -8.34 0.23
CA GLY A 36 4.53 -8.14 1.19
C GLY A 36 3.22 -8.79 0.72
N LEU A 37 2.52 -9.47 1.63
CA LEU A 37 1.16 -9.98 1.39
C LEU A 37 0.14 -8.88 1.70
N CYS A 38 -0.57 -8.39 0.69
CA CYS A 38 -1.54 -7.30 0.80
C CYS A 38 -2.98 -7.79 0.65
N ARG A 39 -3.93 -7.05 1.25
CA ARG A 39 -5.37 -7.31 1.06
C ARG A 39 -5.78 -7.23 -0.42
N SER A 40 -5.11 -6.42 -1.22
CA SER A 40 -5.38 -6.31 -2.66
C SER A 40 -5.06 -7.60 -3.42
N ASP A 41 -4.02 -8.36 -3.03
CA ASP A 41 -3.73 -9.67 -3.61
C ASP A 41 -4.89 -10.66 -3.34
N TRP A 42 -5.46 -10.60 -2.14
CA TRP A 42 -6.63 -11.38 -1.78
C TRP A 42 -7.87 -10.94 -2.58
N HIS A 43 -8.09 -9.64 -2.82
CA HIS A 43 -9.20 -9.17 -3.65
C HIS A 43 -9.10 -9.69 -5.09
N ALA A 44 -7.90 -9.71 -5.67
CA ALA A 44 -7.65 -10.29 -6.99
C ALA A 44 -7.91 -11.79 -7.00
N TRP A 45 -7.40 -12.53 -6.02
CA TRP A 45 -7.62 -13.97 -5.87
C TRP A 45 -9.12 -14.33 -5.67
N MET A 46 -9.87 -13.50 -4.95
CA MET A 46 -11.33 -13.65 -4.76
C MET A 46 -12.14 -13.29 -6.01
N GLY A 47 -11.52 -12.69 -7.04
CA GLY A 47 -12.21 -12.27 -8.27
C GLY A 47 -12.94 -10.93 -8.15
N HIS A 48 -12.63 -10.12 -7.11
CA HIS A 48 -13.16 -8.77 -6.99
C HIS A 48 -12.51 -7.81 -8.00
N GLU A 49 -11.30 -8.13 -8.45
CA GLU A 49 -10.59 -7.44 -9.52
C GLU A 49 -10.17 -8.44 -10.60
N PRO A 50 -10.35 -8.14 -11.89
CA PRO A 50 -10.00 -9.06 -12.97
C PRO A 50 -8.48 -9.16 -13.12
N VAL A 51 -7.97 -10.40 -13.21
CA VAL A 51 -6.57 -10.69 -13.48
C VAL A 51 -6.44 -11.73 -14.60
N PRO A 52 -5.38 -11.71 -15.42
CA PRO A 52 -5.12 -12.75 -16.40
C PRO A 52 -4.77 -14.07 -15.68
N LEU A 53 -5.30 -15.19 -16.14
CA LEU A 53 -5.01 -16.53 -15.62
C LEU A 53 -4.20 -17.36 -16.63
N PRO A 54 -3.26 -18.20 -16.21
CA PRO A 54 -2.76 -18.40 -14.84
C PRO A 54 -2.05 -17.17 -14.30
N HIS A 55 -2.14 -16.93 -12.99
CA HIS A 55 -1.68 -15.72 -12.36
C HIS A 55 -0.66 -15.94 -11.26
N VAL A 56 0.31 -15.03 -11.16
CA VAL A 56 1.27 -14.90 -10.06
C VAL A 56 0.96 -13.60 -9.33
N PRO A 57 0.48 -13.65 -8.07
CA PRO A 57 0.19 -12.44 -7.28
C PRO A 57 1.46 -11.73 -6.79
N GLY A 58 1.26 -10.66 -6.01
CA GLY A 58 2.32 -9.91 -5.35
C GLY A 58 2.68 -8.61 -6.07
N HIS A 59 2.52 -7.49 -5.36
CA HIS A 59 2.77 -6.15 -5.89
C HIS A 59 3.61 -5.27 -4.96
N GLU A 60 4.06 -5.82 -3.85
CA GLU A 60 4.93 -5.15 -2.88
C GLU A 60 6.22 -5.93 -2.77
N PHE A 61 7.32 -5.42 -3.30
CA PHE A 61 8.59 -6.16 -3.25
C PHE A 61 9.78 -5.24 -3.02
N ALA A 62 10.85 -5.86 -2.56
CA ALA A 62 12.19 -5.31 -2.58
C ALA A 62 13.17 -6.42 -2.99
N GLY A 63 14.20 -6.05 -3.73
CA GLY A 63 15.15 -7.03 -4.23
C GLY A 63 16.39 -6.40 -4.86
N VAL A 64 17.05 -7.21 -5.66
CA VAL A 64 18.30 -6.84 -6.33
C VAL A 64 18.11 -7.01 -7.83
N ILE A 65 18.57 -6.06 -8.63
CA ILE A 65 18.53 -6.17 -10.09
C ILE A 65 19.37 -7.37 -10.54
N ASP A 66 18.75 -8.30 -11.26
CA ASP A 66 19.34 -9.52 -11.81
C ASP A 66 19.69 -9.35 -13.29
N GLN A 67 18.85 -8.62 -14.04
CA GLN A 67 19.08 -8.31 -15.47
C GLN A 67 18.65 -6.88 -15.78
N VAL A 68 19.38 -6.23 -16.68
CA VAL A 68 19.12 -4.86 -17.15
C VAL A 68 18.86 -4.88 -18.64
N GLY A 69 17.76 -4.26 -19.06
CA GLY A 69 17.40 -4.12 -20.48
C GLY A 69 18.35 -3.18 -21.23
N ALA A 70 18.53 -3.43 -22.51
CA ALA A 70 19.51 -2.71 -23.34
C ALA A 70 19.25 -1.20 -23.48
N GLY A 71 18.03 -0.74 -23.20
CA GLY A 71 17.65 0.68 -23.25
C GLY A 71 17.66 1.37 -21.89
N ILE A 72 18.23 0.76 -20.86
CA ILE A 72 18.26 1.29 -19.49
C ILE A 72 19.65 1.81 -19.14
N ASP A 73 19.70 3.06 -18.67
CA ASP A 73 20.91 3.72 -18.18
C ASP A 73 20.87 3.99 -16.67
N GLY A 74 22.04 4.04 -16.04
CA GLY A 74 22.17 4.40 -14.61
C GLY A 74 21.75 3.32 -13.61
N TRP A 75 21.38 2.13 -14.09
CA TRP A 75 21.08 0.96 -13.28
C TRP A 75 22.00 -0.20 -13.64
N SER A 76 22.38 -0.98 -12.65
CA SER A 76 23.31 -2.10 -12.79
C SER A 76 22.79 -3.35 -12.07
N VAL A 77 23.22 -4.51 -12.56
CA VAL A 77 23.04 -5.77 -11.82
C VAL A 77 23.67 -5.62 -10.43
N GLY A 78 22.96 -6.03 -9.40
CA GLY A 78 23.37 -5.85 -8.02
C GLY A 78 22.77 -4.64 -7.31
N ASP A 79 22.16 -3.67 -8.01
CA ASP A 79 21.49 -2.54 -7.39
C ASP A 79 20.29 -2.98 -6.55
N ARG A 80 20.18 -2.46 -5.33
CA ARG A 80 19.06 -2.70 -4.41
C ARG A 80 17.90 -1.81 -4.76
N VAL A 81 16.73 -2.40 -5.04
CA VAL A 81 15.59 -1.66 -5.58
C VAL A 81 14.25 -2.11 -4.99
N THR A 82 13.28 -1.19 -5.08
CA THR A 82 11.83 -1.44 -5.06
C THR A 82 11.20 -0.67 -6.22
N ALA A 83 9.89 -0.81 -6.39
CA ALA A 83 9.10 -0.01 -7.31
C ALA A 83 7.69 0.22 -6.75
N PRO A 84 7.00 1.33 -7.11
CA PRO A 84 5.57 1.47 -6.85
C PRO A 84 4.79 0.31 -7.51
N PHE A 85 3.64 -0.04 -6.95
CA PHE A 85 2.76 -1.04 -7.58
C PHE A 85 2.17 -0.56 -8.92
N VAL A 86 2.14 0.72 -9.18
CA VAL A 86 1.79 1.30 -10.49
C VAL A 86 3.05 1.52 -11.30
N TYR A 87 3.24 0.73 -12.35
CA TYR A 87 4.27 0.99 -13.36
C TYR A 87 3.72 1.98 -14.38
N ALA A 88 4.21 3.19 -14.29
CA ALA A 88 3.82 4.29 -15.16
C ALA A 88 4.59 4.25 -16.49
N CYS A 89 3.93 4.62 -17.58
CA CYS A 89 4.56 4.64 -18.90
C CYS A 89 5.53 5.83 -19.13
N GLY A 90 5.55 6.83 -18.26
CA GLY A 90 6.39 8.02 -18.37
C GLY A 90 5.99 9.03 -19.46
N THR A 91 5.02 8.72 -20.34
CA THR A 91 4.79 9.49 -21.57
C THR A 91 3.34 9.94 -21.81
N CYS A 92 2.34 9.45 -21.06
CA CYS A 92 0.97 9.93 -21.16
C CYS A 92 0.77 11.33 -20.55
N ALA A 93 -0.41 11.89 -20.66
CA ALA A 93 -0.71 13.21 -20.14
C ALA A 93 -0.50 13.28 -18.61
N GLN A 94 -0.98 12.26 -17.88
CA GLN A 94 -0.82 12.16 -16.43
C GLN A 94 0.66 12.08 -16.03
N CYS A 95 1.44 11.23 -16.71
CA CYS A 95 2.87 11.12 -16.42
C CYS A 95 3.62 12.43 -16.69
N ARG A 96 3.30 13.14 -17.76
CA ARG A 96 3.91 14.46 -18.04
C ARG A 96 3.52 15.53 -17.01
N ALA A 97 2.37 15.37 -16.36
CA ALA A 97 1.95 16.22 -15.24
C ALA A 97 2.61 15.85 -13.90
N GLY A 98 3.34 14.73 -13.85
CA GLY A 98 3.93 14.20 -12.62
C GLY A 98 3.06 13.18 -11.87
N ASP A 99 1.85 12.92 -12.35
CA ASP A 99 0.88 12.04 -11.69
C ASP A 99 1.03 10.58 -12.16
N HIS A 100 2.21 9.99 -11.96
CA HIS A 100 2.55 8.64 -12.40
C HIS A 100 1.64 7.57 -11.80
N GLN A 101 1.17 7.77 -10.56
CA GLN A 101 0.31 6.83 -9.81
C GLN A 101 -1.10 6.68 -10.42
N ILE A 102 -1.49 7.55 -11.36
CA ILE A 102 -2.74 7.48 -12.13
C ILE A 102 -2.47 7.47 -13.63
N CYS A 103 -1.40 6.83 -14.06
CA CYS A 103 -1.01 6.71 -15.46
C CYS A 103 -2.13 6.08 -16.30
N ASP A 104 -2.45 6.69 -17.47
CA ASP A 104 -3.49 6.19 -18.39
C ASP A 104 -3.16 4.80 -18.98
N ARG A 105 -1.88 4.40 -18.96
CA ARG A 105 -1.35 3.13 -19.50
C ARG A 105 -0.56 2.38 -18.44
N GLN A 106 -1.05 2.41 -17.20
CA GLN A 106 -0.38 1.72 -16.10
C GLN A 106 -0.37 0.21 -16.29
N GLU A 107 0.72 -0.41 -15.87
CA GLU A 107 0.79 -1.84 -15.56
C GLU A 107 0.94 -2.02 -14.06
N GLN A 108 0.50 -3.17 -13.55
CA GLN A 108 0.63 -3.48 -12.13
C GLN A 108 1.10 -4.93 -11.96
N PRO A 109 2.26 -5.17 -11.32
CA PRO A 109 2.67 -6.53 -10.98
C PRO A 109 1.63 -7.15 -10.02
N GLY A 110 1.34 -8.43 -10.18
CA GLY A 110 0.33 -9.11 -9.37
C GLY A 110 -1.13 -8.78 -9.71
N PHE A 111 -1.36 -8.03 -10.84
CA PHE A 111 -2.69 -7.70 -11.37
C PHE A 111 -2.71 -7.82 -12.89
N SER A 112 -2.19 -6.84 -13.61
CA SER A 112 -2.17 -6.86 -15.07
C SER A 112 -1.06 -7.72 -15.66
N ARG A 113 -0.10 -8.12 -14.85
CA ARG A 113 1.04 -8.99 -15.16
C ARG A 113 1.45 -9.81 -13.93
N TRP A 114 2.31 -10.81 -14.14
CA TRP A 114 2.86 -11.60 -13.05
C TRP A 114 3.58 -10.74 -12.02
N GLY A 115 3.35 -11.04 -10.76
CA GLY A 115 3.83 -10.29 -9.60
C GLY A 115 5.05 -10.89 -8.91
N SER A 116 5.23 -10.48 -7.68
CA SER A 116 6.42 -10.72 -6.87
C SER A 116 6.33 -11.90 -5.93
N PHE A 117 5.22 -12.68 -5.92
CA PHE A 117 5.18 -13.97 -5.21
C PHE A 117 5.96 -15.01 -6.03
N ALA A 118 7.17 -14.67 -6.38
CA ALA A 118 8.09 -15.44 -7.22
C ALA A 118 9.53 -15.01 -6.94
N GLU A 119 10.49 -15.86 -7.32
CA GLU A 119 11.91 -15.54 -7.20
C GLU A 119 12.33 -14.31 -8.02
N ARG A 120 11.59 -14.00 -9.10
CA ARG A 120 11.87 -12.85 -9.99
C ARG A 120 10.60 -12.11 -10.37
N VAL A 121 10.72 -10.80 -10.49
CA VAL A 121 9.67 -9.92 -11.00
C VAL A 121 10.24 -8.96 -12.04
N VAL A 122 9.46 -8.69 -13.09
CA VAL A 122 9.85 -7.73 -14.14
C VAL A 122 9.32 -6.35 -13.78
N VAL A 123 10.17 -5.34 -13.87
CA VAL A 123 9.79 -3.92 -13.81
C VAL A 123 9.95 -3.30 -15.19
N THR A 124 8.84 -2.95 -15.83
CA THR A 124 8.82 -2.24 -17.11
C THR A 124 9.02 -0.74 -16.92
N HIS A 125 9.43 -0.04 -17.99
CA HIS A 125 9.70 1.40 -17.92
C HIS A 125 10.58 1.76 -16.71
N ALA A 126 11.68 1.01 -16.53
CA ALA A 126 12.50 1.03 -15.31
C ALA A 126 13.03 2.43 -14.95
N GLN A 127 13.34 3.27 -15.94
CA GLN A 127 13.76 4.66 -15.73
C GLN A 127 12.69 5.51 -15.02
N THR A 128 11.42 5.15 -15.17
CA THR A 128 10.30 5.87 -14.56
C THR A 128 9.91 5.30 -13.20
N ASN A 129 10.10 3.98 -13.01
CA ASN A 129 9.45 3.24 -11.94
C ASN A 129 10.39 2.69 -10.86
N LEU A 130 11.69 2.53 -11.15
CA LEU A 130 12.63 2.01 -10.15
C LEU A 130 12.95 3.05 -9.07
N VAL A 131 13.07 2.56 -7.86
CA VAL A 131 13.49 3.31 -6.68
C VAL A 131 14.69 2.62 -6.05
N ARG A 132 15.81 3.33 -5.93
CA ARG A 132 17.02 2.84 -5.26
C ARG A 132 16.80 2.80 -3.76
N LEU A 133 17.14 1.67 -3.14
CA LEU A 133 17.05 1.49 -1.70
C LEU A 133 18.36 1.90 -1.01
N PRO A 134 18.30 2.60 0.13
CA PRO A 134 19.45 2.81 1.00
C PRO A 134 20.02 1.47 1.50
N ASP A 135 21.34 1.36 1.64
CA ASP A 135 22.00 0.12 2.09
C ASP A 135 21.55 -0.31 3.49
N ALA A 136 21.28 0.66 4.36
CA ALA A 136 20.82 0.40 5.73
C ALA A 136 19.39 -0.12 5.85
N LEU A 137 18.56 0.01 4.80
CA LEU A 137 17.17 -0.44 4.83
C LEU A 137 17.09 -1.92 4.46
N GLY A 138 16.54 -2.75 5.35
CA GLY A 138 16.30 -4.17 5.09
C GLY A 138 15.30 -4.41 3.96
N PHE A 139 15.40 -5.55 3.27
CA PHE A 139 14.47 -5.87 2.18
C PHE A 139 13.05 -6.13 2.68
N ALA A 140 12.89 -6.74 3.85
CA ALA A 140 11.58 -6.99 4.44
C ALA A 140 10.85 -5.66 4.74
N GLU A 141 11.55 -4.70 5.32
CA GLU A 141 11.03 -3.35 5.59
C GLU A 141 10.74 -2.61 4.28
N ALA A 142 11.64 -2.72 3.30
CA ALA A 142 11.51 -2.05 2.02
C ALA A 142 10.37 -2.62 1.15
N ALA A 143 9.99 -3.89 1.32
CA ALA A 143 8.91 -4.49 0.54
C ALA A 143 7.60 -3.72 0.67
N SER A 144 7.26 -3.22 1.88
CA SER A 144 6.03 -2.44 2.12
C SER A 144 5.99 -1.09 1.39
N LEU A 145 7.14 -0.60 0.93
CA LEU A 145 7.24 0.69 0.22
C LEU A 145 6.59 0.63 -1.18
N GLY A 146 6.44 -0.56 -1.76
CA GLY A 146 5.81 -0.73 -3.08
C GLY A 146 4.34 -0.30 -3.12
N CYS A 147 3.60 -0.50 -2.02
CA CYS A 147 2.18 -0.17 -1.95
C CYS A 147 1.82 0.56 -0.65
N ARG A 148 1.64 -0.17 0.46
CA ARG A 148 0.92 0.34 1.63
C ARG A 148 1.60 1.50 2.32
N PHE A 149 2.92 1.48 2.49
CA PHE A 149 3.63 2.56 3.18
C PHE A 149 3.71 3.84 2.34
N ALA A 150 4.06 3.71 1.05
CA ALA A 150 4.08 4.84 0.12
C ALA A 150 2.66 5.43 -0.09
N THR A 151 1.64 4.58 -0.21
CA THR A 151 0.25 5.03 -0.32
C THR A 151 -0.19 5.79 0.93
N ALA A 152 0.13 5.29 2.13
CA ALA A 152 -0.16 5.98 3.39
C ALA A 152 0.60 7.32 3.48
N TYR A 153 1.87 7.34 3.08
CA TYR A 153 2.68 8.57 3.06
C TYR A 153 2.03 9.64 2.16
N ARG A 154 1.71 9.28 0.92
CA ARG A 154 1.05 10.19 -0.01
C ARG A 154 -0.33 10.63 0.49
N ALA A 155 -1.12 9.70 1.03
CA ALA A 155 -2.44 9.99 1.56
C ALA A 155 -2.41 11.01 2.71
N VAL A 156 -1.47 10.88 3.65
CA VAL A 156 -1.35 11.76 4.81
C VAL A 156 -0.66 13.07 4.47
N VAL A 157 0.48 13.01 3.75
CA VAL A 157 1.35 14.17 3.51
C VAL A 157 0.84 15.02 2.33
N VAL A 158 0.55 14.38 1.19
CA VAL A 158 0.23 15.08 -0.05
C VAL A 158 -1.28 15.36 -0.14
N GLN A 159 -2.10 14.31 -0.08
CA GLN A 159 -3.55 14.48 -0.22
C GLN A 159 -4.18 15.07 1.03
N GLY A 160 -3.80 14.57 2.20
CA GLY A 160 -4.27 15.03 3.50
C GLY A 160 -3.68 16.38 3.93
N ARG A 161 -2.50 16.72 3.46
CA ARG A 161 -1.77 17.95 3.85
C ARG A 161 -1.77 18.14 5.36
N LEU A 162 -1.56 17.01 6.08
CA LEU A 162 -1.62 16.98 7.54
C LEU A 162 -0.51 17.86 8.13
N ALA A 163 -0.89 18.78 9.01
CA ALA A 163 0.03 19.69 9.68
C ALA A 163 0.19 19.34 11.18
N ALA A 164 1.28 19.80 11.77
CA ALA A 164 1.53 19.64 13.20
C ALA A 164 0.39 20.25 14.02
N GLY A 165 -0.05 19.53 15.08
CA GLY A 165 -1.15 19.93 15.95
C GLY A 165 -2.55 19.66 15.38
N GLU A 166 -2.69 19.32 14.10
CA GLU A 166 -3.96 18.85 13.54
C GLU A 166 -4.35 17.47 14.09
N THR A 167 -5.59 17.07 13.88
CA THR A 167 -6.09 15.75 14.30
C THR A 167 -6.27 14.89 13.05
N LEU A 168 -5.61 13.71 13.03
CA LEU A 168 -5.80 12.66 12.04
C LEU A 168 -6.65 11.55 12.65
N LEU A 169 -7.74 11.18 12.02
CA LEU A 169 -8.49 9.98 12.30
C LEU A 169 -8.23 8.94 11.21
N VAL A 170 -7.90 7.71 11.59
CA VAL A 170 -7.63 6.59 10.68
C VAL A 170 -8.64 5.48 10.96
N SER A 171 -9.50 5.18 9.98
CA SER A 171 -10.43 4.05 10.03
C SER A 171 -9.76 2.80 9.44
N GLY A 172 -9.55 1.78 10.27
CA GLY A 172 -8.78 0.57 9.95
C GLY A 172 -7.31 0.71 10.35
N CYS A 173 -6.87 -0.10 11.32
CA CYS A 173 -5.49 -0.15 11.81
C CYS A 173 -4.75 -1.40 11.29
N GLY A 174 -4.98 -1.77 10.03
CA GLY A 174 -4.18 -2.76 9.30
C GLY A 174 -2.85 -2.18 8.82
N GLY A 175 -2.16 -2.86 7.91
CA GLY A 175 -0.82 -2.44 7.46
C GLY A 175 -0.77 -1.01 6.91
N LEU A 176 -1.74 -0.59 6.09
CA LEU A 176 -1.84 0.78 5.58
C LEU A 176 -2.18 1.76 6.70
N GLY A 177 -3.15 1.42 7.56
CA GLY A 177 -3.57 2.29 8.66
C GLY A 177 -2.46 2.51 9.69
N LEU A 178 -1.71 1.47 10.06
CA LEU A 178 -0.55 1.60 10.96
C LEU A 178 0.54 2.49 10.37
N ALA A 179 0.81 2.37 9.07
CA ALA A 179 1.72 3.29 8.36
C ALA A 179 1.22 4.74 8.42
N ALA A 180 -0.08 4.98 8.16
CA ALA A 180 -0.67 6.32 8.24
C ALA A 180 -0.62 6.89 9.67
N ILE A 181 -0.83 6.06 10.68
CA ILE A 181 -0.72 6.43 12.10
C ILE A 181 0.70 6.86 12.41
N GLN A 182 1.71 6.04 12.07
CA GLN A 182 3.11 6.38 12.30
C GLN A 182 3.49 7.69 11.64
N ILE A 183 3.11 7.87 10.36
CA ILE A 183 3.38 9.09 9.60
C ILE A 183 2.72 10.29 10.28
N GLY A 184 1.46 10.17 10.71
CA GLY A 184 0.75 11.23 11.41
C GLY A 184 1.42 11.63 12.74
N VAL A 185 1.84 10.63 13.54
CA VAL A 185 2.57 10.87 14.80
C VAL A 185 3.91 11.56 14.53
N SER A 186 4.66 11.12 13.52
CA SER A 186 5.95 11.72 13.14
C SER A 186 5.83 13.17 12.63
N LEU A 187 4.63 13.56 12.16
CA LEU A 187 4.28 14.94 11.82
C LEU A 187 3.79 15.76 13.03
N ARG A 188 3.82 15.19 14.24
CA ARG A 188 3.33 15.82 15.47
C ARG A 188 1.82 16.15 15.42
N ALA A 189 1.05 15.35 14.70
CA ALA A 189 -0.40 15.42 14.72
C ALA A 189 -0.96 14.63 15.93
N ARG A 190 -2.18 14.93 16.33
CA ARG A 190 -2.96 14.11 17.27
C ARG A 190 -3.62 13.00 16.44
N VAL A 191 -3.29 11.75 16.71
CA VAL A 191 -3.75 10.62 15.91
C VAL A 191 -4.73 9.76 16.70
N VAL A 192 -5.84 9.40 16.04
CA VAL A 192 -6.83 8.44 16.55
C VAL A 192 -7.01 7.32 15.53
N GLY A 193 -6.72 6.09 15.95
CA GLY A 193 -6.99 4.87 15.19
C GLY A 193 -8.33 4.24 15.57
N VAL A 194 -9.10 3.81 14.60
CA VAL A 194 -10.39 3.13 14.80
C VAL A 194 -10.31 1.73 14.21
N ASP A 195 -10.44 0.71 15.04
CA ASP A 195 -10.45 -0.68 14.58
C ASP A 195 -11.20 -1.57 15.58
N PRO A 196 -12.11 -2.46 15.16
CA PRO A 196 -12.79 -3.39 16.05
C PRO A 196 -11.85 -4.43 16.65
N PHE A 197 -10.72 -4.76 15.99
CA PHE A 197 -9.78 -5.80 16.41
C PHE A 197 -8.83 -5.28 17.51
N PRO A 198 -8.83 -5.88 18.74
CA PRO A 198 -8.04 -5.37 19.84
C PRO A 198 -6.53 -5.33 19.58
N ALA A 199 -5.97 -6.34 18.89
CA ALA A 199 -4.54 -6.38 18.61
C ALA A 199 -4.11 -5.28 17.62
N ALA A 200 -4.97 -4.90 16.66
CA ALA A 200 -4.71 -3.78 15.76
C ALA A 200 -4.72 -2.44 16.51
N ARG A 201 -5.63 -2.27 17.48
CA ARG A 201 -5.63 -1.09 18.36
C ARG A 201 -4.38 -1.01 19.23
N ALA A 202 -3.96 -2.15 19.83
CA ALA A 202 -2.75 -2.19 20.64
C ALA A 202 -1.50 -1.82 19.82
N ALA A 203 -1.40 -2.27 18.57
CA ALA A 203 -0.32 -1.87 17.67
C ALA A 203 -0.37 -0.36 17.34
N ALA A 204 -1.55 0.20 17.13
CA ALA A 204 -1.72 1.63 16.90
C ALA A 204 -1.33 2.48 18.14
N GLU A 205 -1.64 1.99 19.36
CA GLU A 205 -1.24 2.63 20.63
C GLU A 205 0.28 2.62 20.83
N GLN A 206 0.96 1.53 20.44
CA GLN A 206 2.42 1.45 20.49
C GLN A 206 3.09 2.49 19.58
N LEU A 207 2.40 2.89 18.49
CA LEU A 207 2.85 3.96 17.60
C LEU A 207 2.51 5.38 18.13
N GLY A 208 1.84 5.49 19.26
CA GLY A 208 1.49 6.77 19.89
C GLY A 208 0.11 7.31 19.52
N ALA A 209 -0.76 6.54 18.89
CA ALA A 209 -2.14 6.93 18.65
C ALA A 209 -3.02 6.69 19.89
N ARG A 210 -4.09 7.47 20.03
CA ARG A 210 -5.26 7.06 20.81
C ARG A 210 -6.09 6.11 19.97
N THR A 211 -6.83 5.20 20.57
CA THR A 211 -7.64 4.24 19.82
C THR A 211 -9.10 4.18 20.27
N ALA A 212 -9.94 3.72 19.37
CA ALA A 212 -11.35 3.44 19.61
C ALA A 212 -11.76 2.15 18.90
N SER A 213 -12.75 1.44 19.44
CA SER A 213 -13.29 0.24 18.80
C SER A 213 -14.34 0.59 17.74
N THR A 214 -14.95 1.76 17.86
CA THR A 214 -16.01 2.24 16.96
C THR A 214 -15.80 3.72 16.61
N ALA A 215 -16.43 4.14 15.51
CA ALA A 215 -16.44 5.56 15.12
C ALA A 215 -17.16 6.45 16.13
N ALA A 216 -18.14 5.92 16.88
CA ALA A 216 -18.84 6.68 17.93
C ALA A 216 -17.91 6.99 19.09
N GLU A 217 -17.13 6.00 19.55
CA GLU A 217 -16.09 6.21 20.57
C GLU A 217 -15.01 7.18 20.07
N ALA A 218 -14.56 7.04 18.83
CA ALA A 218 -13.56 7.93 18.24
C ALA A 218 -14.01 9.39 18.24
N ARG A 219 -15.29 9.67 17.92
CA ARG A 219 -15.85 11.02 17.99
C ARG A 219 -15.85 11.61 19.39
N ALA A 220 -15.99 10.78 20.43
CA ALA A 220 -15.87 11.24 21.82
C ALA A 220 -14.42 11.58 22.20
N LEU A 221 -13.43 11.06 21.47
CA LEU A 221 -12.00 11.34 21.72
C LEU A 221 -11.53 12.65 21.06
N VAL A 222 -12.23 13.18 20.06
CA VAL A 222 -11.79 14.35 19.29
C VAL A 222 -12.96 15.32 19.04
N ASP A 223 -12.67 16.61 19.01
CA ASP A 223 -13.61 17.65 18.59
C ASP A 223 -13.55 17.82 17.06
N GLY A 224 -13.84 16.70 16.34
CA GLY A 224 -13.74 16.62 14.89
C GLY A 224 -12.31 16.48 14.35
N ALA A 225 -12.16 15.67 13.30
CA ALA A 225 -10.89 15.42 12.64
C ALA A 225 -10.58 16.49 11.59
N HIS A 226 -9.34 16.95 11.52
CA HIS A 226 -8.86 17.80 10.42
C HIS A 226 -8.67 16.97 9.14
N VAL A 227 -8.15 15.75 9.30
CA VAL A 227 -8.03 14.75 8.25
C VAL A 227 -8.65 13.46 8.76
N ALA A 228 -9.57 12.88 8.00
CA ALA A 228 -10.12 11.54 8.26
C ALA A 228 -9.78 10.63 7.08
N LEU A 229 -9.00 9.60 7.34
CA LEU A 229 -8.53 8.64 6.35
C LEU A 229 -9.27 7.32 6.52
N ASP A 230 -9.92 6.85 5.47
CA ASP A 230 -10.43 5.49 5.40
C ASP A 230 -9.37 4.57 4.78
N ALA A 231 -8.79 3.71 5.63
CA ALA A 231 -7.80 2.70 5.27
C ALA A 231 -8.41 1.30 5.16
N TYR A 232 -9.67 1.13 5.56
CA TYR A 232 -10.35 -0.16 5.55
C TYR A 232 -11.04 -0.44 4.21
N GLY A 233 -11.87 0.49 3.71
CA GLY A 233 -12.51 0.37 2.41
C GLY A 233 -13.89 -0.33 2.47
N SER A 234 -14.77 0.13 3.35
CA SER A 234 -16.19 -0.21 3.28
C SER A 234 -17.06 1.06 3.23
N ALA A 235 -18.32 0.92 2.82
CA ALA A 235 -19.26 2.05 2.85
C ALA A 235 -19.36 2.62 4.27
N GLU A 236 -19.48 1.76 5.29
CA GLU A 236 -19.63 2.15 6.68
C GLU A 236 -18.37 2.88 7.20
N SER A 237 -17.17 2.41 6.86
CA SER A 237 -15.93 3.05 7.31
C SER A 237 -15.71 4.40 6.63
N ALA A 238 -16.02 4.52 5.34
CA ALA A 238 -15.96 5.76 4.58
C ALA A 238 -16.95 6.81 5.12
N GLU A 239 -18.22 6.40 5.34
CA GLU A 239 -19.26 7.25 5.93
C GLU A 239 -18.88 7.72 7.35
N ALA A 240 -18.36 6.80 8.16
CA ALA A 240 -17.94 7.09 9.53
C ALA A 240 -16.72 8.04 9.58
N ALA A 241 -15.74 7.85 8.70
CA ALA A 241 -14.59 8.74 8.55
C ALA A 241 -15.05 10.14 8.13
N TYR A 242 -15.91 10.23 7.09
CA TYR A 242 -16.48 11.50 6.63
C TYR A 242 -17.29 12.20 7.75
N ALA A 243 -18.13 11.45 8.47
CA ALA A 243 -18.94 11.98 9.57
C ALA A 243 -18.10 12.51 10.74
N SER A 244 -16.86 12.07 10.87
CA SER A 244 -15.93 12.46 11.95
C SER A 244 -15.19 13.78 11.66
N LEU A 245 -15.35 14.36 10.48
CA LEU A 245 -14.68 15.59 10.10
C LEU A 245 -15.21 16.81 10.90
N ARG A 246 -14.32 17.73 11.20
CA ARG A 246 -14.67 19.11 11.60
C ARG A 246 -14.95 19.95 10.36
N LYS A 247 -15.47 21.16 10.54
CA LYS A 247 -15.58 22.17 9.48
C LYS A 247 -14.22 22.36 8.80
N ARG A 248 -14.21 22.44 7.45
CA ARG A 248 -13.01 22.50 6.58
C ARG A 248 -12.11 21.26 6.72
N GLY A 249 -12.67 20.14 7.15
CA GLY A 249 -11.95 18.85 7.24
C GLY A 249 -11.78 18.20 5.86
N ARG A 250 -10.83 17.30 5.77
CA ARG A 250 -10.42 16.58 4.54
C ARG A 250 -10.67 15.09 4.73
N HIS A 251 -11.59 14.50 3.97
CA HIS A 251 -11.76 13.05 3.88
C HIS A 251 -10.81 12.50 2.83
N ILE A 252 -10.03 11.49 3.18
CA ILE A 252 -9.10 10.81 2.26
C ILE A 252 -9.54 9.35 2.13
N GLN A 253 -10.05 8.98 0.96
CA GLN A 253 -10.40 7.59 0.64
C GLN A 253 -9.19 6.88 0.06
N VAL A 254 -8.74 5.81 0.74
CA VAL A 254 -7.60 4.98 0.33
C VAL A 254 -8.00 3.51 0.28
N GLY A 255 -8.76 3.04 1.27
CA GLY A 255 -9.29 1.69 1.28
C GLY A 255 -10.14 1.41 0.05
N LEU A 256 -9.91 0.26 -0.58
CA LEU A 256 -10.64 -0.14 -1.79
C LEU A 256 -12.11 -0.35 -1.48
N LEU A 257 -12.97 0.36 -2.21
CA LEU A 257 -14.41 0.18 -2.19
C LEU A 257 -14.77 -0.87 -3.24
N ALA A 258 -14.69 -2.16 -2.87
CA ALA A 258 -14.90 -3.27 -3.79
C ALA A 258 -16.35 -3.77 -3.78
N GLY A 259 -16.84 -4.19 -4.96
CA GLY A 259 -18.13 -4.80 -5.13
C GLY A 259 -19.30 -3.82 -5.24
N ALA A 260 -20.47 -4.32 -5.65
CA ALA A 260 -21.66 -3.51 -5.94
C ALA A 260 -22.26 -2.82 -4.69
N ALA A 261 -21.98 -3.29 -3.49
CA ALA A 261 -22.46 -2.72 -2.23
C ALA A 261 -21.54 -1.64 -1.64
N ALA A 262 -20.38 -1.35 -2.25
CA ALA A 262 -19.37 -0.46 -1.70
C ALA A 262 -19.56 1.01 -2.15
N PHE A 263 -20.80 1.51 -2.11
CA PHE A 263 -21.12 2.89 -2.44
C PHE A 263 -21.47 3.67 -1.16
N PRO A 264 -20.51 4.42 -0.56
CA PRO A 264 -20.79 5.21 0.62
C PRO A 264 -21.76 6.36 0.32
N ARG A 265 -22.64 6.65 1.28
CA ARG A 265 -23.56 7.78 1.22
C ARG A 265 -22.94 8.97 1.96
N LEU A 266 -22.38 9.89 1.23
CA LEU A 266 -21.79 11.10 1.79
C LEU A 266 -22.78 12.26 1.70
N ASP A 267 -23.01 12.95 2.82
CA ASP A 267 -23.86 14.13 2.87
C ASP A 267 -23.16 15.33 2.21
N LEU A 268 -23.45 15.54 0.92
CA LEU A 268 -22.90 16.68 0.17
C LEU A 268 -23.50 18.03 0.61
N GLY A 269 -24.68 18.04 1.24
CA GLY A 269 -25.24 19.25 1.87
C GLY A 269 -24.33 19.72 3.01
N ARG A 270 -23.85 18.78 3.83
CA ARG A 270 -22.85 19.07 4.84
C ARG A 270 -21.51 19.50 4.24
N ALA A 271 -21.09 18.88 3.12
CA ALA A 271 -19.87 19.30 2.42
C ALA A 271 -19.91 20.78 2.02
N ILE A 272 -21.05 21.24 1.50
CA ILE A 272 -21.26 22.65 1.15
C ILE A 272 -21.26 23.54 2.41
N ALA A 273 -22.06 23.18 3.42
CA ALA A 273 -22.25 24.02 4.61
C ALA A 273 -20.99 24.17 5.47
N GLU A 274 -20.10 23.16 5.45
CA GLU A 274 -18.89 23.10 6.27
C GLU A 274 -17.59 23.20 5.46
N GLU A 275 -17.66 23.43 4.15
CA GLU A 275 -16.52 23.49 3.21
C GLU A 275 -15.60 22.27 3.33
N LEU A 276 -16.17 21.06 3.29
CA LEU A 276 -15.40 19.83 3.41
C LEU A 276 -14.74 19.46 2.07
N GLU A 277 -13.56 18.83 2.13
CA GLU A 277 -12.90 18.25 0.96
C GLU A 277 -13.06 16.73 0.98
N ILE A 278 -13.30 16.14 -0.21
CA ILE A 278 -13.31 14.69 -0.44
C ILE A 278 -12.25 14.41 -1.50
N ARG A 279 -11.28 13.55 -1.16
CA ARG A 279 -10.15 13.21 -2.01
C ARG A 279 -9.91 11.71 -2.05
N GLY A 280 -9.63 11.15 -3.24
CA GLY A 280 -9.04 9.83 -3.39
C GLY A 280 -7.51 9.89 -3.26
N SER A 281 -6.89 8.79 -2.85
CA SER A 281 -5.45 8.62 -2.88
C SER A 281 -5.10 7.22 -3.38
N HIS A 282 -4.25 7.13 -4.40
CA HIS A 282 -3.87 5.88 -5.07
C HIS A 282 -2.35 5.82 -5.24
N GLY A 283 -1.68 4.95 -4.50
CA GLY A 283 -0.24 4.77 -4.59
C GLY A 283 0.59 6.03 -4.37
N MET A 284 1.81 6.00 -4.89
CA MET A 284 2.75 7.13 -4.91
C MET A 284 3.69 6.97 -6.11
N ALA A 285 4.01 8.04 -6.81
CA ALA A 285 4.94 8.02 -7.94
C ALA A 285 6.39 7.77 -7.47
N ALA A 286 7.20 7.04 -8.25
CA ALA A 286 8.58 6.71 -7.88
C ALA A 286 9.43 7.96 -7.57
N HIS A 287 9.23 9.05 -8.31
CA HIS A 287 9.96 10.30 -8.09
C HIS A 287 9.61 11.03 -6.77
N GLU A 288 8.51 10.66 -6.10
CA GLU A 288 8.13 11.17 -4.78
C GLU A 288 8.82 10.41 -3.63
N TYR A 289 9.38 9.21 -3.87
CA TYR A 289 10.02 8.37 -2.84
C TYR A 289 11.21 9.02 -2.12
N PRO A 290 12.06 9.84 -2.76
CA PRO A 290 13.22 10.43 -2.06
C PRO A 290 12.87 11.16 -0.78
N ALA A 291 11.74 11.88 -0.73
CA ALA A 291 11.30 12.59 0.48
C ALA A 291 10.92 11.62 1.62
N MET A 292 10.24 10.52 1.30
CA MET A 292 9.88 9.47 2.24
C MET A 292 11.13 8.72 2.72
N LEU A 293 12.02 8.32 1.81
CA LEU A 293 13.27 7.61 2.13
C LEU A 293 14.21 8.45 2.99
N ALA A 294 14.29 9.76 2.76
CA ALA A 294 15.06 10.65 3.61
C ALA A 294 14.57 10.64 5.07
N ARG A 295 13.26 10.57 5.30
CA ARG A 295 12.69 10.46 6.65
C ARG A 295 12.94 9.10 7.29
N ILE A 296 12.91 8.02 6.49
CA ILE A 296 13.29 6.68 6.95
C ILE A 296 14.78 6.67 7.34
N ALA A 297 15.64 7.22 6.51
CA ALA A 297 17.08 7.29 6.79
C ALA A 297 17.42 8.15 8.03
N ALA A 298 16.61 9.17 8.32
CA ALA A 298 16.73 9.99 9.52
C ALA A 298 16.19 9.30 10.79
N GLY A 299 15.52 8.13 10.68
CA GLY A 299 14.89 7.45 11.79
C GLY A 299 13.54 8.04 12.23
N ASP A 300 12.98 8.99 11.46
CA ASP A 300 11.65 9.57 11.72
C ASP A 300 10.52 8.58 11.40
N LEU A 301 10.78 7.66 10.48
CA LEU A 301 9.83 6.64 10.01
C LEU A 301 10.53 5.27 9.96
N ASP A 302 9.82 4.24 10.39
CA ASP A 302 10.27 2.84 10.32
C ASP A 302 9.17 1.98 9.69
N PRO A 303 9.31 1.58 8.40
CA PRO A 303 8.33 0.72 7.76
C PRO A 303 8.21 -0.67 8.40
N GLY A 304 9.21 -1.11 9.15
CA GLY A 304 9.26 -2.40 9.82
C GLY A 304 8.25 -2.57 10.95
N VAL A 305 7.82 -1.49 11.60
CA VAL A 305 6.87 -1.56 12.73
C VAL A 305 5.48 -2.09 12.35
N SER A 306 5.15 -2.08 11.07
CA SER A 306 3.88 -2.63 10.56
C SER A 306 3.98 -4.10 10.14
N ILE A 307 5.16 -4.73 10.22
CA ILE A 307 5.36 -6.16 9.90
C ILE A 307 4.82 -6.98 11.07
N GLY A 308 3.73 -7.73 10.81
CA GLY A 308 3.10 -8.60 11.80
C GLY A 308 3.68 -10.01 11.85
N GLY A 309 4.46 -10.39 10.82
CA GLY A 309 5.13 -11.69 10.76
C GLY A 309 5.96 -11.85 9.49
N ARG A 310 6.93 -12.78 9.54
CA ARG A 310 7.81 -13.17 8.44
C ARG A 310 7.56 -14.62 8.10
N ILE A 311 7.46 -14.95 6.82
CA ILE A 311 7.18 -16.29 6.29
C ILE A 311 8.11 -16.57 5.10
N GLY A 312 8.12 -17.82 4.63
CA GLY A 312 8.78 -18.19 3.38
C GLY A 312 7.82 -18.11 2.17
N LEU A 313 8.38 -18.20 0.95
CA LEU A 313 7.61 -18.26 -0.30
C LEU A 313 6.59 -19.41 -0.26
N ASP A 314 6.98 -20.57 0.29
CA ASP A 314 6.14 -21.78 0.34
C ASP A 314 4.91 -21.62 1.27
N GLU A 315 4.91 -20.65 2.16
CA GLU A 315 3.80 -20.36 3.09
C GLU A 315 2.78 -19.36 2.51
N LEU A 316 3.16 -18.62 1.46
CA LEU A 316 2.27 -17.61 0.84
C LEU A 316 0.94 -18.16 0.34
N PRO A 317 0.84 -19.39 -0.27
CA PRO A 317 -0.45 -19.95 -0.68
C PRO A 317 -1.46 -20.04 0.47
N ALA A 318 -1.03 -20.59 1.60
CA ALA A 318 -1.88 -20.74 2.78
C ALA A 318 -2.19 -19.37 3.43
N ALA A 319 -1.20 -18.46 3.46
CA ALA A 319 -1.35 -17.13 4.01
C ALA A 319 -2.36 -16.29 3.18
N LEU A 320 -2.31 -16.35 1.85
CA LEU A 320 -3.26 -15.66 0.96
C LEU A 320 -4.69 -16.17 1.16
N ALA A 321 -4.89 -17.49 1.12
CA ALA A 321 -6.20 -18.10 1.37
C ALA A 321 -6.73 -17.80 2.78
N GLY A 322 -5.83 -17.79 3.77
CA GLY A 322 -6.12 -17.47 5.17
C GLY A 322 -6.64 -16.05 5.41
N MET A 323 -6.39 -15.12 4.49
CA MET A 323 -6.94 -13.75 4.59
C MET A 323 -8.48 -13.68 4.48
N SER A 324 -9.15 -14.77 4.08
CA SER A 324 -10.61 -14.90 4.11
C SER A 324 -11.17 -14.98 5.55
N ALA A 325 -10.35 -15.36 6.51
CA ALA A 325 -10.71 -15.41 7.93
C ALA A 325 -10.43 -14.07 8.64
N ALA A 326 -10.89 -13.97 9.88
CA ALA A 326 -10.53 -12.84 10.75
C ALA A 326 -9.01 -12.79 10.98
N PRO A 327 -8.42 -11.60 11.07
CA PRO A 327 -6.98 -11.47 11.29
C PRO A 327 -6.56 -12.08 12.63
N THR A 328 -5.44 -12.79 12.65
CA THR A 328 -4.86 -13.41 13.84
C THR A 328 -3.71 -12.59 14.43
N HIS A 329 -3.21 -11.61 13.70
CA HIS A 329 -2.12 -10.72 14.09
C HIS A 329 -2.39 -9.29 13.60
N ALA A 330 -1.77 -8.31 14.24
CA ALA A 330 -1.74 -6.94 13.75
C ALA A 330 -0.70 -6.80 12.63
N GLY A 331 -0.85 -5.77 11.78
CA GLY A 331 0.10 -5.51 10.70
C GLY A 331 -0.10 -6.44 9.50
N PHE A 332 1.00 -6.75 8.80
CA PHE A 332 0.99 -7.54 7.57
C PHE A 332 2.12 -8.59 7.55
N LEU A 333 1.96 -9.60 6.70
CA LEU A 333 2.99 -10.61 6.49
C LEU A 333 3.94 -10.19 5.37
N VAL A 334 5.24 -10.48 5.56
CA VAL A 334 6.29 -10.38 4.55
C VAL A 334 6.86 -11.77 4.30
N ALA A 335 6.94 -12.16 3.04
CA ALA A 335 7.69 -13.35 2.64
C ALA A 335 9.12 -12.95 2.28
N GLU A 336 10.10 -13.68 2.81
CA GLU A 336 11.52 -13.56 2.49
C GLU A 336 11.94 -14.73 1.58
N LEU A 337 12.73 -14.41 0.49
CA LEU A 337 13.15 -15.34 -0.55
C LEU A 337 14.67 -15.45 -0.61
#